data_ced6ec5577fc8dd31b0a7f58282a1757
#
_entry.id   ced6ec5577fc8dd31b0a7f58282a1757
#
_cell.length_a   1.000
_cell.length_b   1.000
_cell.length_c   1.000
_cell.angle_alpha   90.00
_cell.angle_beta   90.00
_cell.angle_gamma   90.00
#
_symmetry.space_group_name_H-M   'P 1'
#
loop_
_entity.id
_entity.type
_entity.pdbx_description
1 polymer ?
#
loop_
_entity_poly.entity_id
_entity_poly.type
_entity_poly.pdbx_seq_one_letter_code
_entity_poly.pdbx_strand_id
1 'polypeptide(L)'
;MKLTFLGANHEVTGSCTLLEAAGQRFLIDCGMEQGKDVYENQPIPVAPGEIDGVLATHAHIDHTGLLPLLVRNGFRGRIYATKPTAELCSIMLRDSAHIQEFEAEWKNRKGQRSGAEPVEPMYTIQDAEAAIALFRGFDYNKEVELAPGLVIRFVDVGHLLGSSSIEIWVTENGATTKLVFSGDIGNLHQPIIKDPTYLKDADYVFMESTYGDRCHGPKPDYVGELAKILQRTFDRGGNVVIPSFAVGRTQELLYFIREIKEKNLVTGHGCFPVYIDSPLAIEATRIFKDTDPSCFDEEANALLAKGIDPIQFPGLKVSVTSDESRAINTDPVPKVIISASGMCEAGRIRHHLKHNLWRKECTILFVGYQAVSTLGRSLLEGATNVKLFGESIEAVSYTHLRAHET
;
A
#
# COMPACT_ATOMS: atom_id res chain seq x y z
N MET A 1 -11.19 24.94 19.63
CA MET A 1 -10.85 23.93 18.63
C MET A 1 -10.87 24.52 17.23
N LYS A 2 -9.88 24.20 16.36
CA LYS A 2 -9.81 24.62 14.96
C LYS A 2 -9.23 23.46 14.12
N LEU A 3 -9.80 23.26 12.92
CA LEU A 3 -9.30 22.33 11.92
C LEU A 3 -8.88 23.08 10.66
N THR A 4 -7.76 22.68 10.09
CA THR A 4 -7.25 23.22 8.82
C THR A 4 -6.90 22.05 7.91
N PHE A 5 -7.64 21.90 6.82
CA PHE A 5 -7.37 20.87 5.81
C PHE A 5 -6.24 21.36 4.91
N LEU A 6 -5.16 20.59 4.84
CA LEU A 6 -3.93 20.97 4.15
C LEU A 6 -3.73 20.16 2.86
N GLY A 7 -4.26 18.95 2.79
CA GLY A 7 -4.10 18.06 1.67
C GLY A 7 -5.28 17.14 1.44
N ALA A 8 -5.28 16.42 0.33
CA ALA A 8 -6.36 15.59 -0.18
C ALA A 8 -7.72 16.34 -0.29
N ASN A 9 -7.66 17.66 -0.52
CA ASN A 9 -8.83 18.49 -0.72
C ASN A 9 -9.20 18.50 -2.19
N HIS A 10 -10.29 17.85 -2.58
CA HIS A 10 -10.69 17.60 -3.97
C HIS A 10 -9.73 16.72 -4.75
N GLU A 11 -8.77 16.07 -4.08
CA GLU A 11 -7.81 15.12 -4.62
C GLU A 11 -7.76 13.86 -3.77
N VAL A 12 -7.15 12.79 -4.29
CA VAL A 12 -7.11 11.48 -3.62
C VAL A 12 -5.92 11.36 -2.70
N THR A 13 -4.75 11.91 -3.08
CA THR A 13 -3.49 11.69 -2.37
C THR A 13 -3.06 12.88 -1.53
N GLY A 14 -2.14 12.65 -0.60
CA GLY A 14 -1.54 13.71 0.21
C GLY A 14 -2.36 14.09 1.45
N SER A 15 -3.05 13.13 2.08
CA SER A 15 -3.87 13.38 3.27
C SER A 15 -3.10 14.08 4.38
N CYS A 16 -3.57 15.26 4.78
CA CYS A 16 -2.99 16.04 5.87
C CYS A 16 -4.01 17.04 6.44
N THR A 17 -4.31 16.94 7.73
CA THR A 17 -5.19 17.89 8.44
C THR A 17 -4.55 18.33 9.74
N LEU A 18 -4.50 19.64 9.99
CA LEU A 18 -4.04 20.20 11.26
C LEU A 18 -5.23 20.41 12.20
N LEU A 19 -5.15 19.76 13.36
CA LEU A 19 -6.05 19.97 14.51
C LEU A 19 -5.36 20.81 15.57
N GLU A 20 -5.94 21.95 15.90
CA GLU A 20 -5.58 22.82 17.03
C GLU A 20 -6.67 22.71 18.09
N ALA A 21 -6.42 22.00 19.20
CA ALA A 21 -7.40 21.72 20.24
C ALA A 21 -6.73 21.49 21.60
N ALA A 22 -7.40 21.85 22.69
CA ALA A 22 -6.92 21.71 24.07
C ALA A 22 -5.49 22.26 24.29
N GLY A 23 -5.15 23.34 23.57
CA GLY A 23 -3.82 23.96 23.62
C GLY A 23 -2.71 23.16 22.92
N GLN A 24 -3.05 22.12 22.19
CA GLN A 24 -2.15 21.23 21.43
C GLN A 24 -2.36 21.36 19.94
N ARG A 25 -1.36 20.93 19.15
CA ARG A 25 -1.39 20.88 17.68
C ARG A 25 -1.05 19.49 17.22
N PHE A 26 -1.99 18.83 16.56
CA PHE A 26 -1.82 17.50 15.98
C PHE A 26 -2.04 17.54 14.46
N LEU A 27 -1.24 16.76 13.74
CA LEU A 27 -1.60 16.40 12.37
C LEU A 27 -2.38 15.08 12.38
N ILE A 28 -3.44 15.00 11.60
CA ILE A 28 -4.06 13.74 11.20
C ILE A 28 -3.53 13.45 9.81
N ASP A 29 -2.72 12.40 9.70
CA ASP A 29 -1.88 12.05 8.57
C ASP A 29 -0.85 13.14 8.21
N CYS A 30 0.15 12.76 7.42
CA CYS A 30 1.16 13.63 6.84
C CYS A 30 1.61 12.98 5.52
N GLY A 31 0.70 13.01 4.55
CA GLY A 31 0.77 12.26 3.31
C GLY A 31 1.55 12.97 2.22
N MET A 32 2.13 12.17 1.33
CA MET A 32 2.79 12.63 0.12
C MET A 32 1.80 12.60 -1.05
N GLU A 33 1.77 13.68 -1.82
CA GLU A 33 1.05 13.70 -3.09
C GLU A 33 1.69 12.73 -4.08
N GLN A 34 0.85 12.01 -4.81
CA GLN A 34 1.27 11.04 -5.81
C GLN A 34 0.53 11.26 -7.13
N GLY A 35 1.29 11.33 -8.22
CA GLY A 35 0.70 11.53 -9.54
C GLY A 35 0.73 12.99 -10.01
N LYS A 36 -0.30 13.37 -10.75
CA LYS A 36 -0.50 14.73 -11.25
C LYS A 36 -1.80 15.25 -10.69
N ASP A 37 -1.72 15.83 -9.51
CA ASP A 37 -2.86 16.46 -8.88
C ASP A 37 -3.11 17.86 -9.45
N VAL A 38 -4.34 18.29 -9.47
CA VAL A 38 -4.75 19.64 -9.93
C VAL A 38 -4.67 20.62 -8.75
N TYR A 39 -4.96 20.13 -7.55
CA TYR A 39 -4.92 20.90 -6.32
C TYR A 39 -3.74 20.45 -5.47
N GLU A 40 -2.75 21.34 -5.34
CA GLU A 40 -1.56 21.06 -4.53
C GLU A 40 -1.85 21.20 -3.02
N ASN A 41 -1.18 20.37 -2.22
CA ASN A 41 -1.23 20.47 -0.78
C ASN A 41 -0.76 21.83 -0.29
N GLN A 42 -1.45 22.36 0.72
CA GLN A 42 -1.04 23.59 1.36
C GLN A 42 0.11 23.35 2.35
N PRO A 43 1.07 24.28 2.45
CA PRO A 43 2.12 24.17 3.45
C PRO A 43 1.51 24.18 4.85
N ILE A 44 2.12 23.42 5.77
CA ILE A 44 1.72 23.39 7.17
C ILE A 44 1.94 24.82 7.75
N PRO A 45 0.89 25.47 8.28
CA PRO A 45 0.93 26.89 8.67
C PRO A 45 1.64 27.16 10.00
N VAL A 46 2.25 26.14 10.61
CA VAL A 46 3.00 26.22 11.87
C VAL A 46 4.37 25.58 11.69
N ALA A 47 5.35 26.01 12.51
CA ALA A 47 6.67 25.39 12.45
C ALA A 47 6.59 23.91 12.88
N PRO A 48 7.31 22.98 12.23
CA PRO A 48 7.28 21.56 12.60
C PRO A 48 7.57 21.28 14.07
N GLY A 49 8.43 22.08 14.69
CA GLY A 49 8.73 21.98 16.15
C GLY A 49 7.59 22.41 17.08
N GLU A 50 6.54 23.03 16.55
CA GLU A 50 5.34 23.44 17.31
C GLU A 50 4.20 22.40 17.20
N ILE A 51 4.42 21.31 16.48
CA ILE A 51 3.48 20.20 16.36
C ILE A 51 3.76 19.20 17.47
N ASP A 52 2.76 18.94 18.31
CA ASP A 52 2.88 18.06 19.47
C ASP A 52 2.88 16.58 19.08
N GLY A 53 2.15 16.22 18.01
CA GLY A 53 2.11 14.84 17.51
C GLY A 53 1.45 14.69 16.15
N VAL A 54 1.55 13.49 15.61
CA VAL A 54 0.86 13.05 14.39
C VAL A 54 0.03 11.83 14.71
N LEU A 55 -1.21 11.77 14.21
CA LEU A 55 -2.09 10.62 14.29
C LEU A 55 -2.15 10.01 12.89
N ALA A 56 -1.53 8.86 12.69
CA ALA A 56 -1.51 8.19 11.38
C ALA A 56 -2.65 7.16 11.29
N THR A 57 -3.49 7.29 10.27
CA THR A 57 -4.63 6.41 10.03
C THR A 57 -4.18 5.03 9.53
N HIS A 58 -3.25 4.99 8.58
CA HIS A 58 -2.71 3.76 8.00
C HIS A 58 -1.37 4.01 7.30
N ALA A 59 -0.74 2.96 6.76
CA ALA A 59 0.66 3.00 6.35
C ALA A 59 0.92 3.44 4.89
N HIS A 60 -0.10 3.74 4.09
CA HIS A 60 0.12 4.19 2.71
C HIS A 60 0.90 5.51 2.65
N ILE A 61 1.68 5.70 1.60
CA ILE A 61 2.58 6.85 1.44
C ILE A 61 1.83 8.17 1.28
N ASP A 62 0.64 8.16 0.70
CA ASP A 62 -0.25 9.32 0.61
C ASP A 62 -0.89 9.72 1.96
N HIS A 63 -0.65 8.96 3.03
CA HIS A 63 -1.00 9.28 4.41
C HIS A 63 0.22 9.49 5.34
N THR A 64 1.38 8.95 4.99
CA THR A 64 2.55 8.96 5.88
C THR A 64 3.84 9.43 5.22
N GLY A 65 3.86 9.58 3.91
CA GLY A 65 5.09 9.75 3.12
C GLY A 65 5.88 11.03 3.40
N LEU A 66 5.29 12.06 4.00
CA LEU A 66 5.99 13.29 4.39
C LEU A 66 6.46 13.29 5.86
N LEU A 67 6.22 12.24 6.62
CA LEU A 67 6.71 12.13 8.01
C LEU A 67 8.24 12.30 8.13
N PRO A 68 9.07 11.68 7.25
CA PRO A 68 10.52 11.91 7.28
C PRO A 68 10.91 13.37 7.02
N LEU A 69 10.25 14.02 6.07
CA LEU A 69 10.48 15.44 5.77
C LEU A 69 10.07 16.32 6.96
N LEU A 70 8.95 16.02 7.61
CA LEU A 70 8.50 16.73 8.80
C LEU A 70 9.54 16.65 9.92
N VAL A 71 10.13 15.46 10.15
CA VAL A 71 11.20 15.25 11.14
C VAL A 71 12.49 15.96 10.74
N ARG A 72 12.91 15.89 9.48
CA ARG A 72 14.05 16.64 8.93
C ARG A 72 13.90 18.14 9.22
N ASN A 73 12.69 18.67 9.08
CA ASN A 73 12.37 20.09 9.28
C ASN A 73 12.14 20.49 10.74
N GLY A 74 12.36 19.60 11.70
CA GLY A 74 12.39 19.94 13.13
C GLY A 74 11.27 19.39 13.99
N PHE A 75 10.36 18.57 13.47
CA PHE A 75 9.38 17.86 14.29
C PHE A 75 10.09 16.93 15.31
N ARG A 76 9.61 16.91 16.56
CA ARG A 76 10.16 16.11 17.66
C ARG A 76 9.06 15.43 18.49
N GLY A 77 7.79 15.63 18.14
CA GLY A 77 6.65 14.99 18.76
C GLY A 77 6.62 13.47 18.54
N ARG A 78 5.50 12.84 18.89
CA ARG A 78 5.28 11.41 18.67
C ARG A 78 4.35 11.18 17.47
N ILE A 79 4.54 10.04 16.80
CA ILE A 79 3.66 9.58 15.73
C ILE A 79 2.86 8.41 16.31
N TYR A 80 1.56 8.60 16.46
CA TYR A 80 0.64 7.66 17.06
C TYR A 80 -0.08 6.89 15.94
N ALA A 81 -0.08 5.57 16.03
CA ALA A 81 -0.72 4.69 15.06
C ALA A 81 -1.12 3.37 15.73
N THR A 82 -1.80 2.49 15.03
CA THR A 82 -1.90 1.10 15.46
C THR A 82 -0.53 0.41 15.36
N LYS A 83 -0.33 -0.67 16.12
CA LYS A 83 0.93 -1.43 16.06
C LYS A 83 1.27 -1.91 14.65
N PRO A 84 0.33 -2.57 13.91
CA PRO A 84 0.66 -3.02 12.55
C PRO A 84 0.92 -1.85 11.58
N THR A 85 0.21 -0.71 11.73
CA THR A 85 0.50 0.49 10.94
C THR A 85 1.92 0.98 11.19
N ALA A 86 2.37 1.05 12.46
CA ALA A 86 3.72 1.49 12.78
C ALA A 86 4.80 0.54 12.19
N GLU A 87 4.55 -0.77 12.20
CA GLU A 87 5.44 -1.77 11.59
C GLU A 87 5.48 -1.63 10.07
N LEU A 88 4.33 -1.50 9.41
CA LEU A 88 4.27 -1.29 7.96
C LEU A 88 4.90 0.05 7.55
N CYS A 89 4.67 1.14 8.29
CA CYS A 89 5.34 2.42 8.06
C CYS A 89 6.86 2.27 8.12
N SER A 90 7.39 1.41 8.99
CA SER A 90 8.84 1.22 9.10
C SER A 90 9.48 0.71 7.80
N ILE A 91 8.81 -0.16 7.05
CA ILE A 91 9.30 -0.65 5.77
C ILE A 91 8.95 0.29 4.61
N MET A 92 7.75 0.88 4.63
CA MET A 92 7.27 1.78 3.59
C MET A 92 8.09 3.07 3.51
N LEU A 93 8.41 3.70 4.64
CA LEU A 93 9.19 4.93 4.68
C LEU A 93 10.65 4.70 4.28
N ARG A 94 11.25 3.55 4.64
CA ARG A 94 12.58 3.18 4.14
C ARG A 94 12.61 2.98 2.64
N ASP A 95 11.63 2.26 2.09
CA ASP A 95 11.53 2.03 0.65
C ASP A 95 11.33 3.34 -0.10
N SER A 96 10.44 4.21 0.38
CA SER A 96 10.22 5.54 -0.19
C SER A 96 11.50 6.40 -0.18
N ALA A 97 12.24 6.44 0.93
CA ALA A 97 13.51 7.16 1.03
C ALA A 97 14.55 6.60 0.04
N HIS A 98 14.68 5.27 -0.03
CA HIS A 98 15.59 4.62 -0.97
C HIS A 98 15.25 4.95 -2.43
N ILE A 99 13.99 4.95 -2.80
CA ILE A 99 13.55 5.33 -4.15
C ILE A 99 13.95 6.79 -4.45
N GLN A 100 13.73 7.72 -3.53
CA GLN A 100 14.06 9.13 -3.71
C GLN A 100 15.58 9.38 -3.83
N GLU A 101 16.38 8.73 -2.98
CA GLU A 101 17.85 8.80 -3.08
C GLU A 101 18.33 8.24 -4.42
N PHE A 102 17.82 7.10 -4.84
CA PHE A 102 18.16 6.48 -6.12
C PHE A 102 17.77 7.36 -7.31
N GLU A 103 16.59 7.97 -7.29
CA GLU A 103 16.14 8.89 -8.34
C GLU A 103 17.01 10.16 -8.40
N ALA A 104 17.37 10.74 -7.25
CA ALA A 104 18.25 11.91 -7.18
C ALA A 104 19.63 11.56 -7.74
N GLU A 105 20.21 10.43 -7.34
CA GLU A 105 21.49 9.97 -7.90
C GLU A 105 21.42 9.73 -9.42
N TRP A 106 20.34 9.12 -9.90
CA TRP A 106 20.17 8.86 -11.32
C TRP A 106 20.04 10.17 -12.12
N LYS A 107 19.24 11.13 -11.63
CA LYS A 107 19.11 12.47 -12.23
C LYS A 107 20.46 13.18 -12.24
N ASN A 108 21.23 13.13 -11.15
CA ASN A 108 22.54 13.76 -11.05
C ASN A 108 23.56 13.14 -12.00
N ARG A 109 23.63 11.80 -12.10
CA ARG A 109 24.50 11.13 -13.09
C ARG A 109 24.16 11.53 -14.53
N LYS A 110 22.88 11.67 -14.84
CA LYS A 110 22.43 12.10 -16.17
C LYS A 110 22.69 13.61 -16.40
N GLY A 111 22.49 14.43 -15.38
CA GLY A 111 22.68 15.89 -15.41
C GLY A 111 24.15 16.34 -15.49
N GLN A 112 25.11 15.54 -14.99
CA GLN A 112 26.54 15.85 -15.04
C GLN A 112 27.04 16.15 -16.47
N ARG A 113 26.45 15.50 -17.48
CA ARG A 113 26.81 15.71 -18.89
C ARG A 113 26.23 17.00 -19.50
N SER A 114 25.22 17.56 -18.86
CA SER A 114 24.52 18.77 -19.33
C SER A 114 24.81 20.01 -18.46
N GLY A 115 25.62 19.90 -17.41
CA GLY A 115 25.91 20.98 -16.46
C GLY A 115 24.71 21.40 -15.61
N ALA A 116 23.71 20.48 -15.43
CA ALA A 116 22.56 20.73 -14.57
C ALA A 116 22.97 20.76 -13.08
N GLU A 117 22.30 21.59 -12.29
CA GLU A 117 22.50 21.62 -10.85
C GLU A 117 22.12 20.28 -10.21
N PRO A 118 22.87 19.83 -9.18
CA PRO A 118 22.52 18.60 -8.45
C PRO A 118 21.15 18.69 -7.80
N VAL A 119 20.38 17.60 -7.91
CA VAL A 119 19.09 17.43 -7.25
C VAL A 119 19.29 16.66 -5.94
N GLU A 120 18.78 17.17 -4.84
CA GLU A 120 18.75 16.46 -3.57
C GLU A 120 17.43 15.67 -3.43
N PRO A 121 17.45 14.52 -2.71
CA PRO A 121 16.23 13.83 -2.37
C PRO A 121 15.42 14.69 -1.39
N MET A 122 14.09 14.58 -1.40
CA MET A 122 13.20 15.29 -0.48
C MET A 122 13.55 14.94 0.97
N TYR A 123 13.89 13.69 1.22
CA TYR A 123 14.45 13.18 2.47
C TYR A 123 15.30 11.93 2.22
N THR A 124 16.09 11.55 3.20
CA THR A 124 17.05 10.45 3.14
C THR A 124 16.56 9.24 3.97
N ILE A 125 17.24 8.10 3.84
CA ILE A 125 17.03 6.94 4.72
C ILE A 125 17.24 7.32 6.20
N GLN A 126 18.18 8.20 6.50
CA GLN A 126 18.43 8.66 7.88
C GLN A 126 17.24 9.45 8.44
N ASP A 127 16.59 10.28 7.60
CA ASP A 127 15.38 11.00 7.98
C ASP A 127 14.21 10.04 8.21
N ALA A 128 14.08 9.00 7.38
CA ALA A 128 13.09 7.95 7.55
C ALA A 128 13.31 7.17 8.85
N GLU A 129 14.54 6.77 9.18
CA GLU A 129 14.87 6.12 10.45
C GLU A 129 14.55 7.01 11.66
N ALA A 130 14.84 8.31 11.55
CA ALA A 130 14.50 9.26 12.60
C ALA A 130 12.98 9.37 12.81
N ALA A 131 12.19 9.35 11.74
CA ALA A 131 10.73 9.35 11.82
C ALA A 131 10.18 8.03 12.41
N ILE A 132 10.72 6.89 11.98
CA ILE A 132 10.33 5.56 12.47
C ILE A 132 10.54 5.45 14.00
N ALA A 133 11.62 6.02 14.52
CA ALA A 133 11.90 6.02 15.96
C ALA A 133 10.86 6.80 16.81
N LEU A 134 10.08 7.69 16.20
CA LEU A 134 9.06 8.48 16.89
C LEU A 134 7.71 7.75 16.98
N PHE A 135 7.50 6.66 16.26
CA PHE A 135 6.25 5.92 16.30
C PHE A 135 5.94 5.35 17.69
N ARG A 136 4.65 5.36 18.02
CA ARG A 136 4.05 4.72 19.19
C ARG A 136 2.84 3.94 18.74
N GLY A 137 2.95 2.61 18.79
CA GLY A 137 1.90 1.68 18.35
C GLY A 137 0.91 1.38 19.47
N PHE A 138 -0.38 1.42 19.15
CA PHE A 138 -1.49 1.11 20.05
C PHE A 138 -2.30 -0.06 19.51
N ASP A 139 -3.02 -0.71 20.42
CA ASP A 139 -4.03 -1.70 20.06
C ASP A 139 -5.33 -0.98 19.65
N TYR A 140 -6.13 -1.63 18.81
CA TYR A 140 -7.46 -1.15 18.48
C TYR A 140 -8.37 -1.04 19.70
N ASN A 141 -9.32 -0.13 19.63
CA ASN A 141 -10.40 0.08 20.60
C ASN A 141 -9.93 0.48 22.02
N LYS A 142 -8.67 0.90 22.17
CA LYS A 142 -8.17 1.45 23.43
C LYS A 142 -8.16 2.96 23.40
N GLU A 143 -8.82 3.57 24.40
CA GLU A 143 -8.74 5.01 24.63
C GLU A 143 -7.39 5.39 25.18
N VAL A 144 -6.80 6.45 24.64
CA VAL A 144 -5.49 6.98 25.02
C VAL A 144 -5.62 8.48 25.22
N GLU A 145 -5.32 8.96 26.41
CA GLU A 145 -5.20 10.38 26.68
C GLU A 145 -3.83 10.87 26.20
N LEU A 146 -3.81 11.76 25.21
CA LEU A 146 -2.58 12.35 24.66
C LEU A 146 -2.18 13.60 25.40
N ALA A 147 -3.16 14.37 25.86
CA ALA A 147 -3.00 15.58 26.67
C ALA A 147 -4.28 15.80 27.48
N PRO A 148 -4.27 16.62 28.54
CA PRO A 148 -5.47 16.97 29.29
C PRO A 148 -6.57 17.48 28.37
N GLY A 149 -7.69 16.77 28.34
CA GLY A 149 -8.84 17.11 27.48
C GLY A 149 -8.71 16.62 26.02
N LEU A 150 -7.72 15.80 25.69
CA LEU A 150 -7.58 15.21 24.37
C LEU A 150 -7.39 13.69 24.47
N VAL A 151 -8.43 12.95 24.14
CA VAL A 151 -8.45 11.47 24.14
C VAL A 151 -8.65 10.97 22.71
N ILE A 152 -7.95 9.90 22.34
CA ILE A 152 -8.10 9.26 21.03
C ILE A 152 -8.41 7.78 21.16
N ARG A 153 -8.96 7.19 20.09
CA ARG A 153 -9.11 5.76 19.91
C ARG A 153 -8.97 5.41 18.42
N PHE A 154 -8.18 4.37 18.13
CA PHE A 154 -8.07 3.77 16.81
C PHE A 154 -9.09 2.64 16.67
N VAL A 155 -9.88 2.65 15.60
CA VAL A 155 -10.91 1.65 15.31
C VAL A 155 -10.67 1.05 13.94
N ASP A 156 -10.68 -0.26 13.84
CA ASP A 156 -10.39 -0.99 12.58
C ASP A 156 -11.38 -0.58 11.48
N VAL A 157 -10.85 -0.17 10.34
CA VAL A 157 -11.61 0.30 9.18
C VAL A 157 -11.47 -0.62 7.96
N GLY A 158 -10.75 -1.74 8.09
CA GLY A 158 -10.74 -2.84 7.12
C GLY A 158 -10.14 -2.52 5.75
N HIS A 159 -9.31 -1.49 5.64
CA HIS A 159 -8.67 -1.09 4.37
C HIS A 159 -7.33 -1.79 4.14
N LEU A 160 -6.48 -1.77 5.15
CA LEU A 160 -5.15 -2.36 5.16
C LEU A 160 -4.88 -2.93 6.56
N LEU A 161 -3.95 -3.87 6.68
CA LEU A 161 -3.52 -4.34 7.99
C LEU A 161 -3.08 -3.16 8.87
N GLY A 162 -3.73 -3.00 10.00
CA GLY A 162 -3.47 -1.88 10.91
C GLY A 162 -4.26 -0.60 10.60
N SER A 163 -4.95 -0.48 9.47
CA SER A 163 -5.70 0.72 9.13
C SER A 163 -6.79 1.04 10.15
N SER A 164 -7.01 2.32 10.38
CA SER A 164 -7.96 2.76 11.39
C SER A 164 -8.68 4.05 11.04
N SER A 165 -9.94 4.11 11.42
CA SER A 165 -10.58 5.39 11.72
C SER A 165 -10.09 5.87 13.08
N ILE A 166 -9.98 7.18 13.24
CA ILE A 166 -9.54 7.80 14.50
C ILE A 166 -10.70 8.57 15.12
N GLU A 167 -11.12 8.15 16.30
CA GLU A 167 -12.02 8.93 17.15
C GLU A 167 -11.20 9.84 18.04
N ILE A 168 -11.59 11.11 18.15
CA ILE A 168 -10.92 12.11 18.96
C ILE A 168 -11.97 12.83 19.81
N TRP A 169 -11.83 12.77 21.13
CA TRP A 169 -12.63 13.55 22.07
C TRP A 169 -11.83 14.76 22.54
N VAL A 170 -12.36 15.94 22.23
CA VAL A 170 -11.79 17.21 22.63
C VAL A 170 -12.66 17.83 23.72
N THR A 171 -12.13 18.02 24.92
CA THR A 171 -12.81 18.65 26.04
C THR A 171 -12.23 20.05 26.26
N GLU A 172 -13.03 21.08 25.95
CA GLU A 172 -12.70 22.50 26.16
C GLU A 172 -13.85 23.22 26.85
N ASN A 173 -13.55 24.08 27.81
CA ASN A 173 -14.55 24.89 28.53
C ASN A 173 -15.70 24.06 29.15
N GLY A 174 -15.41 22.83 29.58
CA GLY A 174 -16.39 21.94 30.20
C GLY A 174 -17.33 21.21 29.24
N ALA A 175 -17.14 21.35 27.91
CA ALA A 175 -17.87 20.62 26.89
C ALA A 175 -16.92 19.69 26.14
N THR A 176 -17.39 18.48 25.82
CA THR A 176 -16.65 17.49 25.01
C THR A 176 -17.26 17.41 23.61
N THR A 177 -16.43 17.51 22.60
CA THR A 177 -16.77 17.33 21.18
C THR A 177 -16.07 16.11 20.64
N LYS A 178 -16.82 15.23 19.97
CA LYS A 178 -16.28 14.01 19.34
C LYS A 178 -16.10 14.21 17.84
N LEU A 179 -14.86 14.07 17.40
CA LEU A 179 -14.47 14.08 15.98
C LEU A 179 -14.17 12.63 15.52
N VAL A 180 -14.46 12.33 14.26
CA VAL A 180 -14.08 11.08 13.61
C VAL A 180 -13.39 11.39 12.29
N PHE A 181 -12.19 10.85 12.12
CA PHE A 181 -11.47 10.82 10.85
C PHE A 181 -11.50 9.39 10.31
N SER A 182 -12.05 9.18 9.13
CA SER A 182 -12.24 7.83 8.59
C SER A 182 -10.93 7.13 8.25
N GLY A 183 -9.89 7.87 7.85
CA GLY A 183 -8.86 7.29 7.00
C GLY A 183 -9.47 6.76 5.71
N ASP A 184 -8.79 5.83 5.05
CA ASP A 184 -9.36 5.10 3.91
C ASP A 184 -10.20 3.94 4.42
N ILE A 185 -11.41 3.80 3.88
CA ILE A 185 -12.38 2.79 4.31
C ILE A 185 -12.28 1.56 3.42
N GLY A 186 -12.13 0.40 4.04
CA GLY A 186 -12.05 -0.87 3.32
C GLY A 186 -13.39 -1.39 2.81
N ASN A 187 -13.31 -2.34 1.90
CA ASN A 187 -14.49 -3.08 1.43
C ASN A 187 -14.86 -4.20 2.37
N LEU A 188 -16.15 -4.59 2.35
CA LEU A 188 -16.65 -5.76 3.06
C LEU A 188 -16.09 -7.07 2.47
N HIS A 189 -15.85 -8.03 3.34
CA HIS A 189 -15.42 -9.40 2.99
C HIS A 189 -14.10 -9.44 2.20
N GLN A 190 -13.16 -8.58 2.52
CA GLN A 190 -11.78 -8.74 2.08
C GLN A 190 -11.14 -9.90 2.86
N PRO A 191 -10.31 -10.73 2.22
CA PRO A 191 -9.65 -11.81 2.93
C PRO A 191 -8.58 -11.27 3.90
N ILE A 192 -8.33 -12.00 4.97
CA ILE A 192 -7.29 -11.78 5.98
C ILE A 192 -7.64 -10.70 6.99
N ILE A 193 -8.09 -9.52 6.55
CA ILE A 193 -8.40 -8.38 7.43
C ILE A 193 -9.89 -8.31 7.73
N LYS A 194 -10.23 -7.66 8.84
CA LYS A 194 -11.63 -7.52 9.28
C LYS A 194 -12.41 -6.57 8.40
N ASP A 195 -13.72 -6.76 8.38
CA ASP A 195 -14.64 -5.79 7.81
C ASP A 195 -14.59 -4.45 8.57
N PRO A 196 -14.86 -3.32 7.89
CA PRO A 196 -14.90 -2.01 8.53
C PRO A 196 -15.85 -1.95 9.72
N THR A 197 -15.39 -1.40 10.83
CA THR A 197 -16.24 -1.10 11.98
C THR A 197 -16.91 0.26 11.79
N TYR A 198 -18.25 0.27 11.75
CA TYR A 198 -19.01 1.52 11.61
C TYR A 198 -19.08 2.26 12.94
N LEU A 199 -18.60 3.50 12.95
CA LEU A 199 -18.62 4.39 14.10
C LEU A 199 -19.97 5.11 14.22
N LYS A 200 -20.35 5.45 15.44
CA LYS A 200 -21.62 6.12 15.78
C LYS A 200 -21.35 7.30 16.71
N ASP A 201 -22.35 8.15 16.83
CA ASP A 201 -22.39 9.23 17.83
C ASP A 201 -21.21 10.22 17.75
N ALA A 202 -20.86 10.66 16.54
CA ALA A 202 -19.89 11.72 16.31
C ALA A 202 -20.57 13.09 16.14
N ASP A 203 -19.95 14.15 16.68
CA ASP A 203 -20.38 15.51 16.43
C ASP A 203 -19.93 15.99 15.04
N TYR A 204 -18.71 15.57 14.62
CA TYR A 204 -18.16 15.86 13.30
C TYR A 204 -17.49 14.62 12.71
N VAL A 205 -17.73 14.37 11.42
CA VAL A 205 -17.14 13.27 10.66
C VAL A 205 -16.39 13.82 9.46
N PHE A 206 -15.14 13.43 9.32
CA PHE A 206 -14.26 13.71 8.18
C PHE A 206 -14.00 12.39 7.47
N MET A 207 -14.55 12.24 6.27
CA MET A 207 -14.60 10.95 5.57
C MET A 207 -14.06 11.09 4.16
N GLU A 208 -13.31 10.08 3.71
CA GLU A 208 -12.90 9.95 2.33
C GLU A 208 -14.12 9.89 1.39
N SER A 209 -13.91 10.26 0.13
CA SER A 209 -14.93 10.18 -0.91
C SER A 209 -14.39 9.77 -2.27
N THR A 210 -13.33 8.97 -2.29
CA THR A 210 -12.61 8.51 -3.50
C THR A 210 -13.56 7.89 -4.53
N TYR A 211 -14.52 7.10 -4.08
CA TYR A 211 -15.57 6.50 -4.91
C TYR A 211 -16.97 7.02 -4.56
N GLY A 212 -17.08 8.24 -4.02
CA GLY A 212 -18.35 8.83 -3.59
C GLY A 212 -19.36 9.09 -4.70
N ASP A 213 -18.91 9.07 -5.96
CA ASP A 213 -19.71 9.30 -7.17
C ASP A 213 -20.24 8.01 -7.85
N ARG A 214 -19.84 6.83 -7.36
CA ARG A 214 -20.15 5.54 -8.01
C ARG A 214 -20.20 4.37 -7.04
N CYS A 215 -20.90 3.31 -7.46
CA CYS A 215 -20.91 2.04 -6.75
C CYS A 215 -20.02 1.02 -7.48
N HIS A 216 -19.36 0.17 -6.70
CA HIS A 216 -18.70 -1.01 -7.24
C HIS A 216 -19.74 -2.03 -7.74
N GLY A 217 -19.37 -2.79 -8.79
CA GLY A 217 -20.18 -3.91 -9.24
C GLY A 217 -20.20 -5.07 -8.23
N PRO A 218 -20.97 -6.13 -8.49
CA PRO A 218 -20.96 -7.31 -7.63
C PRO A 218 -19.55 -7.91 -7.52
N LYS A 219 -19.20 -8.37 -6.33
CA LYS A 219 -17.89 -9.00 -6.05
C LYS A 219 -17.72 -10.24 -6.94
N PRO A 220 -16.68 -10.35 -7.78
CA PRO A 220 -16.44 -11.51 -8.61
C PRO A 220 -15.93 -12.70 -7.77
N ASP A 221 -16.04 -13.92 -8.34
CA ASP A 221 -15.34 -15.10 -7.81
C ASP A 221 -13.85 -15.01 -8.14
N TYR A 222 -13.09 -14.30 -7.29
CA TYR A 222 -11.64 -14.09 -7.48
C TYR A 222 -10.87 -15.41 -7.57
N VAL A 223 -11.19 -16.39 -6.74
CA VAL A 223 -10.51 -17.68 -6.69
C VAL A 223 -10.76 -18.46 -7.96
N GLY A 224 -12.02 -18.57 -8.39
CA GLY A 224 -12.38 -19.29 -9.62
C GLY A 224 -11.84 -18.61 -10.88
N GLU A 225 -11.92 -17.28 -10.98
CA GLU A 225 -11.39 -16.56 -12.14
C GLU A 225 -9.86 -16.62 -12.21
N LEU A 226 -9.17 -16.46 -11.07
CA LEU A 226 -7.72 -16.62 -11.02
C LEU A 226 -7.30 -18.05 -11.40
N ALA A 227 -7.98 -19.07 -10.88
CA ALA A 227 -7.70 -20.47 -11.23
C ALA A 227 -7.85 -20.72 -12.74
N LYS A 228 -8.91 -20.21 -13.40
CA LYS A 228 -9.09 -20.31 -14.87
C LYS A 228 -7.95 -19.64 -15.64
N ILE A 229 -7.50 -18.47 -15.19
CA ILE A 229 -6.39 -17.74 -15.82
C ILE A 229 -5.09 -18.53 -15.67
N LEU A 230 -4.80 -19.04 -14.48
CA LEU A 230 -3.62 -19.86 -14.21
C LEU A 230 -3.63 -21.13 -15.10
N GLN A 231 -4.75 -21.89 -15.10
CA GLN A 231 -4.89 -23.10 -15.88
C GLN A 231 -4.62 -22.83 -17.36
N ARG A 232 -5.38 -21.87 -17.95
CA ARG A 232 -5.24 -21.53 -19.37
C ARG A 232 -3.83 -21.08 -19.75
N THR A 233 -3.14 -20.35 -18.87
CA THR A 233 -1.80 -19.86 -19.15
C THR A 233 -0.76 -20.96 -19.03
N PHE A 234 -0.86 -21.81 -18.03
CA PHE A 234 0.06 -22.91 -17.83
C PHE A 234 -0.11 -23.99 -18.91
N ASP A 235 -1.35 -24.26 -19.37
CA ASP A 235 -1.62 -25.18 -20.49
C ASP A 235 -0.92 -24.74 -21.80
N ARG A 236 -0.69 -23.43 -21.95
CA ARG A 236 0.10 -22.87 -23.05
C ARG A 236 1.61 -22.84 -22.80
N GLY A 237 2.07 -23.25 -21.62
CA GLY A 237 3.47 -23.20 -21.21
C GLY A 237 3.96 -21.79 -20.82
N GLY A 238 3.06 -20.86 -20.54
CA GLY A 238 3.39 -19.48 -20.21
C GLY A 238 3.44 -19.17 -18.72
N ASN A 239 3.94 -17.99 -18.39
CA ASN A 239 3.96 -17.42 -17.04
C ASN A 239 2.75 -16.49 -16.83
N VAL A 240 2.26 -16.42 -15.58
CA VAL A 240 1.34 -15.37 -15.15
C VAL A 240 2.14 -14.33 -14.36
N VAL A 241 2.25 -13.12 -14.91
CA VAL A 241 2.95 -11.99 -14.29
C VAL A 241 1.92 -11.03 -13.72
N ILE A 242 2.00 -10.75 -12.44
CA ILE A 242 1.02 -9.95 -11.70
C ILE A 242 1.70 -8.71 -11.13
N PRO A 243 1.53 -7.53 -11.78
CA PRO A 243 1.86 -6.26 -11.15
C PRO A 243 0.99 -6.06 -9.90
N SER A 244 1.61 -5.88 -8.75
CA SER A 244 0.88 -5.80 -7.48
C SER A 244 1.50 -4.78 -6.54
N PHE A 245 0.66 -4.10 -5.75
CA PHE A 245 1.15 -3.35 -4.61
C PHE A 245 1.77 -4.29 -3.59
N ALA A 246 2.87 -3.85 -2.99
CA ALA A 246 3.66 -4.68 -2.07
C ALA A 246 2.90 -5.03 -0.79
N VAL A 247 2.04 -4.13 -0.34
CA VAL A 247 1.25 -4.26 0.89
C VAL A 247 -0.23 -4.37 0.54
N GLY A 248 -0.95 -5.26 1.19
CA GLY A 248 -2.37 -5.56 1.01
C GLY A 248 -2.61 -6.49 -0.17
N ARG A 249 -2.59 -5.97 -1.40
CA ARG A 249 -2.95 -6.74 -2.61
C ARG A 249 -2.08 -7.99 -2.84
N THR A 250 -0.78 -7.92 -2.54
CA THR A 250 0.10 -9.10 -2.64
C THR A 250 -0.35 -10.19 -1.67
N GLN A 251 -0.67 -9.86 -0.43
CA GLN A 251 -1.08 -10.83 0.58
C GLN A 251 -2.46 -11.44 0.25
N GLU A 252 -3.40 -10.66 -0.28
CA GLU A 252 -4.67 -11.20 -0.79
C GLU A 252 -4.48 -12.21 -1.93
N LEU A 253 -3.59 -11.92 -2.87
CA LEU A 253 -3.24 -12.86 -3.95
C LEU A 253 -2.67 -14.15 -3.40
N LEU A 254 -1.80 -14.08 -2.39
CA LEU A 254 -1.26 -15.27 -1.73
C LEU A 254 -2.36 -16.09 -1.07
N TYR A 255 -3.33 -15.43 -0.42
CA TYR A 255 -4.49 -16.09 0.19
C TYR A 255 -5.30 -16.84 -0.88
N PHE A 256 -5.64 -16.21 -2.00
CA PHE A 256 -6.37 -16.85 -3.08
C PHE A 256 -5.59 -18.00 -3.73
N ILE A 257 -4.28 -17.84 -3.96
CA ILE A 257 -3.45 -18.89 -4.55
C ILE A 257 -3.30 -20.08 -3.58
N ARG A 258 -3.21 -19.85 -2.26
CA ARG A 258 -3.24 -20.92 -1.26
C ARG A 258 -4.52 -21.75 -1.42
N GLU A 259 -5.67 -21.07 -1.50
CA GLU A 259 -6.97 -21.74 -1.65
C GLU A 259 -7.07 -22.52 -2.96
N ILE A 260 -6.58 -21.95 -4.08
CA ILE A 260 -6.53 -22.62 -5.39
C ILE A 260 -5.70 -23.91 -5.29
N LYS A 261 -4.56 -23.87 -4.60
CA LYS A 261 -3.69 -25.04 -4.43
C LYS A 261 -4.31 -26.09 -3.49
N GLU A 262 -4.89 -25.66 -2.37
CA GLU A 262 -5.55 -26.53 -1.40
C GLU A 262 -6.73 -27.28 -2.04
N LYS A 263 -7.55 -26.57 -2.83
CA LYS A 263 -8.70 -27.15 -3.53
C LYS A 263 -8.34 -27.82 -4.85
N ASN A 264 -7.05 -27.82 -5.22
CA ASN A 264 -6.54 -28.37 -6.50
C ASN A 264 -7.30 -27.88 -7.73
N LEU A 265 -7.60 -26.57 -7.79
CA LEU A 265 -8.37 -25.96 -8.87
C LEU A 265 -7.59 -25.81 -10.19
N VAL A 266 -6.25 -25.91 -10.13
CA VAL A 266 -5.35 -25.97 -11.31
C VAL A 266 -4.78 -27.37 -11.40
N THR A 267 -5.07 -28.07 -12.50
CA THR A 267 -4.74 -29.48 -12.69
C THR A 267 -3.63 -29.67 -13.75
N GLY A 268 -2.90 -30.79 -13.69
CA GLY A 268 -1.87 -31.11 -14.67
C GLY A 268 -0.53 -30.39 -14.52
N HIS A 269 -0.44 -29.42 -13.59
CA HIS A 269 0.76 -28.60 -13.40
C HIS A 269 1.45 -28.80 -12.03
N GLY A 270 1.01 -29.79 -11.25
CA GLY A 270 1.59 -30.16 -9.96
C GLY A 270 1.65 -28.99 -8.97
N CYS A 271 2.71 -28.95 -8.19
CA CYS A 271 2.97 -27.83 -7.29
C CYS A 271 3.66 -26.68 -8.05
N PHE A 272 2.92 -25.97 -8.91
CA PHE A 272 3.47 -24.84 -9.67
C PHE A 272 4.11 -23.77 -8.77
N PRO A 273 5.27 -23.20 -9.16
CA PRO A 273 5.93 -22.18 -8.35
C PRO A 273 5.23 -20.82 -8.41
N VAL A 274 5.25 -20.12 -7.28
CA VAL A 274 4.78 -18.76 -7.13
C VAL A 274 5.90 -17.93 -6.53
N TYR A 275 6.30 -16.87 -7.20
CA TYR A 275 7.39 -16.00 -6.75
C TYR A 275 6.85 -14.66 -6.27
N ILE A 276 7.28 -14.24 -5.08
CA ILE A 276 7.23 -12.84 -4.65
C ILE A 276 8.59 -12.23 -5.01
N ASP A 277 8.61 -11.40 -6.04
CA ASP A 277 9.82 -10.71 -6.48
C ASP A 277 9.74 -9.21 -6.23
N SER A 278 9.67 -8.85 -4.96
CA SER A 278 9.69 -7.49 -4.43
C SER A 278 10.17 -7.52 -2.99
N PRO A 279 11.34 -6.92 -2.67
CA PRO A 279 11.85 -6.86 -1.30
C PRO A 279 10.83 -6.29 -0.32
N LEU A 280 10.16 -5.19 -0.68
CA LEU A 280 9.11 -4.58 0.15
C LEU A 280 7.94 -5.55 0.38
N ALA A 281 7.47 -6.28 -0.65
CA ALA A 281 6.38 -7.24 -0.49
C ALA A 281 6.77 -8.42 0.40
N ILE A 282 8.03 -8.86 0.36
CA ILE A 282 8.56 -9.91 1.23
C ILE A 282 8.52 -9.45 2.69
N GLU A 283 9.02 -8.25 2.99
CA GLU A 283 9.00 -7.69 4.34
C GLU A 283 7.55 -7.45 4.83
N ALA A 284 6.67 -6.94 3.98
CA ALA A 284 5.26 -6.78 4.31
C ALA A 284 4.61 -8.15 4.64
N THR A 285 4.86 -9.17 3.84
CA THR A 285 4.33 -10.53 4.08
C THR A 285 4.83 -11.09 5.41
N ARG A 286 6.07 -10.77 5.81
CA ARG A 286 6.59 -11.13 7.14
C ARG A 286 5.82 -10.43 8.26
N ILE A 287 5.56 -9.12 8.12
CA ILE A 287 4.76 -8.36 9.10
C ILE A 287 3.37 -8.98 9.26
N PHE A 288 2.69 -9.32 8.14
CA PHE A 288 1.40 -10.01 8.20
C PHE A 288 1.48 -11.31 9.01
N LYS A 289 2.52 -12.10 8.80
CA LYS A 289 2.73 -13.37 9.50
C LYS A 289 2.98 -13.20 11.00
N ASP A 290 3.71 -12.15 11.38
CA ASP A 290 4.14 -11.89 12.76
C ASP A 290 3.08 -11.05 13.55
N THR A 291 2.06 -10.54 12.86
CA THR A 291 0.99 -9.72 13.47
C THR A 291 0.08 -10.56 14.36
N ASP A 292 -0.42 -9.95 15.45
CA ASP A 292 -1.36 -10.55 16.37
C ASP A 292 -2.63 -11.02 15.62
N PRO A 293 -3.05 -12.29 15.77
CA PRO A 293 -4.24 -12.84 15.12
C PRO A 293 -5.53 -12.05 15.39
N SER A 294 -5.59 -11.25 16.46
CA SER A 294 -6.74 -10.37 16.74
C SER A 294 -6.97 -9.29 15.66
N CYS A 295 -5.98 -9.03 14.80
CA CYS A 295 -6.11 -8.12 13.67
C CYS A 295 -6.73 -8.78 12.43
N PHE A 296 -6.88 -10.10 12.41
CA PHE A 296 -7.39 -10.86 11.27
C PHE A 296 -8.89 -11.15 11.36
N ASP A 297 -9.50 -11.45 10.21
CA ASP A 297 -10.87 -11.88 10.10
C ASP A 297 -11.10 -13.29 10.71
N GLU A 298 -12.35 -13.71 10.78
CA GLU A 298 -12.71 -15.00 11.34
C GLU A 298 -12.20 -16.18 10.49
N GLU A 299 -12.15 -16.02 9.16
CA GLU A 299 -11.71 -17.08 8.23
C GLU A 299 -10.20 -17.32 8.35
N ALA A 300 -9.40 -16.27 8.38
CA ALA A 300 -7.95 -16.36 8.59
C ALA A 300 -7.64 -16.95 9.97
N ASN A 301 -8.36 -16.51 11.01
CA ASN A 301 -8.22 -17.07 12.36
C ASN A 301 -8.61 -18.55 12.43
N ALA A 302 -9.64 -18.99 11.70
CA ALA A 302 -10.03 -20.40 11.62
C ALA A 302 -8.96 -21.26 10.90
N LEU A 303 -8.23 -20.71 9.93
CA LEU A 303 -7.07 -21.36 9.30
C LEU A 303 -5.91 -21.50 10.28
N LEU A 304 -5.55 -20.40 10.97
CA LEU A 304 -4.49 -20.40 11.98
C LEU A 304 -4.76 -21.39 13.11
N ALA A 305 -6.01 -21.50 13.58
CA ALA A 305 -6.41 -22.47 14.59
C ALA A 305 -6.22 -23.94 14.14
N LYS A 306 -6.23 -24.19 12.82
CA LYS A 306 -5.93 -25.50 12.21
C LYS A 306 -4.44 -25.69 11.92
N GLY A 307 -3.58 -24.74 12.28
CA GLY A 307 -2.15 -24.75 11.96
C GLY A 307 -1.84 -24.45 10.50
N ILE A 308 -2.79 -23.83 9.77
CA ILE A 308 -2.63 -23.43 8.36
C ILE A 308 -2.32 -21.94 8.34
N ASP A 309 -1.17 -21.57 7.76
CA ASP A 309 -0.84 -20.17 7.52
C ASP A 309 -1.67 -19.66 6.32
N PRO A 310 -2.43 -18.56 6.48
CA PRO A 310 -3.33 -18.05 5.44
C PRO A 310 -2.65 -17.65 4.13
N ILE A 311 -1.36 -17.30 4.17
CA ILE A 311 -0.60 -16.74 3.04
C ILE A 311 0.65 -17.55 2.70
N GLN A 312 0.84 -18.72 3.33
CA GLN A 312 1.93 -19.63 3.05
C GLN A 312 1.41 -20.95 2.45
N PHE A 313 2.13 -21.48 1.48
CA PHE A 313 1.77 -22.73 0.82
C PHE A 313 2.97 -23.38 0.12
N PRO A 314 2.94 -24.67 -0.18
CA PRO A 314 3.99 -25.34 -0.95
C PRO A 314 4.20 -24.71 -2.33
N GLY A 315 5.45 -24.44 -2.70
CA GLY A 315 5.81 -23.79 -3.97
C GLY A 315 5.82 -22.26 -3.94
N LEU A 316 5.51 -21.61 -2.81
CA LEU A 316 5.78 -20.19 -2.61
C LEU A 316 7.29 -19.98 -2.44
N LYS A 317 7.84 -19.05 -3.22
CA LYS A 317 9.26 -18.68 -3.22
C LYS A 317 9.39 -17.16 -3.16
N VAL A 318 10.46 -16.71 -2.52
CA VAL A 318 10.82 -15.29 -2.46
C VAL A 318 12.13 -15.06 -3.21
N SER A 319 12.29 -13.89 -3.81
CA SER A 319 13.51 -13.47 -4.48
C SER A 319 14.01 -12.18 -3.83
N VAL A 320 15.14 -12.26 -3.16
CA VAL A 320 15.75 -11.12 -2.45
C VAL A 320 16.77 -10.41 -3.33
N THR A 321 17.66 -11.18 -3.97
CA THR A 321 18.75 -10.62 -4.77
C THR A 321 18.35 -10.35 -6.23
N SER A 322 19.13 -9.51 -6.91
CA SER A 322 18.95 -9.24 -8.34
C SER A 322 19.22 -10.47 -9.21
N ASP A 323 20.12 -11.35 -8.79
CA ASP A 323 20.47 -12.56 -9.53
C ASP A 323 19.33 -13.60 -9.44
N GLU A 324 18.73 -13.77 -8.26
CA GLU A 324 17.52 -14.57 -8.09
C GLU A 324 16.38 -14.07 -8.97
N SER A 325 16.16 -12.74 -8.99
CA SER A 325 15.15 -12.10 -9.83
C SER A 325 15.38 -12.36 -11.33
N ARG A 326 16.63 -12.29 -11.79
CA ARG A 326 16.97 -12.59 -13.19
C ARG A 326 16.73 -14.07 -13.52
N ALA A 327 17.06 -14.98 -12.61
CA ALA A 327 16.87 -16.41 -12.79
C ALA A 327 15.40 -16.79 -13.00
N ILE A 328 14.44 -16.06 -12.40
CA ILE A 328 13.00 -16.27 -12.60
C ILE A 328 12.62 -16.16 -14.08
N ASN A 329 13.20 -15.19 -14.81
CA ASN A 329 12.87 -14.93 -16.21
C ASN A 329 13.48 -15.93 -17.18
N THR A 330 14.54 -16.63 -16.78
CA THR A 330 15.23 -17.63 -17.62
C THR A 330 14.78 -19.07 -17.36
N ASP A 331 14.10 -19.32 -16.25
CA ASP A 331 13.54 -20.63 -15.92
C ASP A 331 12.32 -20.93 -16.81
N PRO A 332 12.32 -22.02 -17.60
CA PRO A 332 11.24 -22.34 -18.55
C PRO A 332 9.97 -22.89 -17.89
N VAL A 333 10.01 -23.26 -16.61
CA VAL A 333 8.83 -23.82 -15.91
C VAL A 333 7.74 -22.75 -15.77
N PRO A 334 6.48 -23.02 -16.19
CA PRO A 334 5.35 -22.11 -15.97
C PRO A 334 5.19 -21.75 -14.49
N LYS A 335 5.01 -20.46 -14.20
CA LYS A 335 4.97 -19.93 -12.83
C LYS A 335 4.12 -18.68 -12.70
N VAL A 336 3.78 -18.37 -11.46
CA VAL A 336 3.24 -17.06 -11.09
C VAL A 336 4.38 -16.16 -10.61
N ILE A 337 4.40 -14.91 -11.07
CA ILE A 337 5.36 -13.89 -10.65
C ILE A 337 4.57 -12.69 -10.13
N ILE A 338 4.64 -12.44 -8.83
CA ILE A 338 4.02 -11.28 -8.18
C ILE A 338 5.14 -10.28 -7.89
N SER A 339 5.04 -9.07 -8.43
CA SER A 339 6.11 -8.08 -8.31
C SER A 339 5.57 -6.65 -8.26
N ALA A 340 6.16 -5.79 -7.45
CA ALA A 340 5.87 -4.37 -7.39
C ALA A 340 6.65 -3.61 -8.49
N SER A 341 6.14 -2.47 -8.98
CA SER A 341 4.97 -1.73 -8.54
C SER A 341 3.69 -2.20 -9.24
N GLY A 342 2.54 -1.97 -8.59
CA GLY A 342 1.23 -2.36 -9.12
C GLY A 342 0.82 -1.64 -10.40
N MET A 343 1.36 -0.43 -10.67
CA MET A 343 1.08 0.37 -11.88
C MET A 343 2.19 0.28 -12.94
N CYS A 344 3.20 -0.57 -12.74
CA CYS A 344 4.31 -0.85 -13.68
C CYS A 344 5.29 0.31 -13.91
N GLU A 345 5.28 1.37 -13.10
CA GLU A 345 6.14 2.54 -13.29
C GLU A 345 7.55 2.33 -12.75
N ALA A 346 7.72 1.52 -11.72
CA ALA A 346 8.99 1.26 -11.07
C ALA A 346 9.14 -0.22 -10.69
N GLY A 347 10.29 -0.58 -10.12
CA GLY A 347 10.53 -1.89 -9.51
C GLY A 347 10.85 -3.00 -10.51
N ARG A 348 10.95 -4.21 -9.95
CA ARG A 348 11.36 -5.42 -10.68
C ARG A 348 10.32 -5.88 -11.69
N ILE A 349 9.06 -5.52 -11.50
CA ILE A 349 7.96 -5.81 -12.45
C ILE A 349 8.31 -5.39 -13.87
N ARG A 350 9.01 -4.27 -14.06
CA ARG A 350 9.39 -3.80 -15.40
C ARG A 350 10.35 -4.75 -16.11
N HIS A 351 11.21 -5.46 -15.39
CA HIS A 351 12.06 -6.49 -15.95
C HIS A 351 11.24 -7.73 -16.34
N HIS A 352 10.30 -8.14 -15.49
CA HIS A 352 9.40 -9.25 -15.83
C HIS A 352 8.52 -8.94 -17.03
N LEU A 353 7.99 -7.71 -17.14
CA LEU A 353 7.26 -7.25 -18.32
C LEU A 353 8.12 -7.31 -19.58
N LYS A 354 9.37 -6.85 -19.54
CA LYS A 354 10.29 -6.94 -20.68
C LYS A 354 10.47 -8.36 -21.19
N HIS A 355 10.48 -9.36 -20.31
CA HIS A 355 10.70 -10.75 -20.66
C HIS A 355 9.42 -11.53 -21.02
N ASN A 356 8.23 -11.05 -20.66
CA ASN A 356 6.99 -11.79 -20.80
C ASN A 356 5.94 -11.12 -21.70
N LEU A 357 5.96 -9.80 -21.95
CA LEU A 357 4.94 -9.07 -22.73
C LEU A 357 4.84 -9.55 -24.18
N TRP A 358 5.95 -9.88 -24.82
CA TRP A 358 6.02 -10.31 -26.21
C TRP A 358 5.72 -11.80 -26.41
N ARG A 359 5.52 -12.56 -25.33
CA ARG A 359 5.27 -13.99 -25.33
C ARG A 359 3.76 -14.25 -25.30
N LYS A 360 3.22 -14.83 -26.39
CA LYS A 360 1.78 -15.11 -26.55
C LYS A 360 1.24 -16.12 -25.54
N GLU A 361 2.07 -17.01 -25.06
CA GLU A 361 1.75 -17.99 -24.02
C GLU A 361 1.61 -17.38 -22.64
N CYS A 362 2.26 -16.23 -22.36
CA CYS A 362 2.22 -15.57 -21.06
C CYS A 362 0.95 -14.72 -20.87
N THR A 363 0.62 -14.46 -19.63
CA THR A 363 -0.46 -13.55 -19.23
C THR A 363 0.08 -12.49 -18.29
N ILE A 364 -0.22 -11.23 -18.57
CA ILE A 364 -0.03 -10.11 -17.61
C ILE A 364 -1.38 -9.87 -16.98
N LEU A 365 -1.47 -10.05 -15.66
CA LEU A 365 -2.72 -9.99 -14.92
C LEU A 365 -2.75 -8.74 -14.03
N PHE A 366 -3.57 -7.77 -14.39
CA PHE A 366 -3.80 -6.58 -13.57
C PHE A 366 -4.88 -6.86 -12.52
N VAL A 367 -4.55 -6.60 -11.27
CA VAL A 367 -5.41 -6.90 -10.10
C VAL A 367 -5.77 -5.67 -9.29
N GLY A 368 -5.45 -4.47 -9.79
CA GLY A 368 -5.73 -3.19 -9.14
C GLY A 368 -5.84 -2.06 -10.16
N TYR A 369 -6.24 -0.90 -9.66
CA TYR A 369 -6.38 0.32 -10.45
C TYR A 369 -5.09 0.68 -11.16
N GLN A 370 -5.25 1.22 -12.35
CA GLN A 370 -4.14 1.75 -13.14
C GLN A 370 -4.41 3.23 -13.41
N ALA A 371 -3.63 4.10 -12.77
CA ALA A 371 -3.79 5.55 -12.90
C ALA A 371 -3.51 6.01 -14.34
N VAL A 372 -4.17 7.08 -14.72
CA VAL A 372 -3.97 7.73 -16.03
C VAL A 372 -2.48 8.06 -16.20
N SER A 373 -1.94 7.88 -17.41
CA SER A 373 -0.54 8.07 -17.78
C SER A 373 0.47 7.03 -17.28
N THR A 374 0.04 5.96 -16.60
CA THR A 374 0.94 4.87 -16.20
C THR A 374 1.11 3.83 -17.31
N LEU A 375 2.21 3.07 -17.24
CA LEU A 375 2.45 1.95 -18.17
C LEU A 375 1.37 0.89 -18.05
N GLY A 376 0.93 0.56 -16.83
CA GLY A 376 -0.14 -0.40 -16.60
C GLY A 376 -1.44 0.06 -17.25
N ARG A 377 -1.79 1.35 -17.16
CA ARG A 377 -2.96 1.94 -17.84
C ARG A 377 -2.86 1.84 -19.35
N SER A 378 -1.72 2.17 -19.92
CA SER A 378 -1.49 2.06 -21.36
C SER A 378 -1.68 0.62 -21.86
N LEU A 379 -1.20 -0.37 -21.12
CA LEU A 379 -1.40 -1.79 -21.43
C LEU A 379 -2.87 -2.19 -21.33
N LEU A 380 -3.60 -1.75 -20.32
CA LEU A 380 -5.05 -1.98 -20.18
C LEU A 380 -5.87 -1.38 -21.32
N GLU A 381 -5.47 -0.23 -21.83
CA GLU A 381 -6.11 0.46 -22.95
C GLU A 381 -5.74 -0.15 -24.32
N GLY A 382 -4.91 -1.20 -24.34
CA GLY A 382 -4.61 -1.97 -25.55
C GLY A 382 -3.37 -1.48 -26.31
N ALA A 383 -2.41 -0.84 -25.63
CA ALA A 383 -1.14 -0.53 -26.25
C ALA A 383 -0.46 -1.80 -26.77
N THR A 384 -0.17 -1.85 -28.06
CA THR A 384 0.49 -2.99 -28.72
C THR A 384 2.01 -2.92 -28.64
N ASN A 385 2.57 -1.75 -28.31
CA ASN A 385 4.00 -1.50 -28.15
C ASN A 385 4.24 -0.55 -26.99
N VAL A 386 5.17 -0.90 -26.12
CA VAL A 386 5.55 -0.07 -24.97
C VAL A 386 7.08 0.06 -24.87
N LYS A 387 7.55 1.16 -24.30
CA LYS A 387 8.99 1.38 -24.08
C LYS A 387 9.40 0.91 -22.68
N LEU A 388 10.30 -0.07 -22.62
CA LEU A 388 10.93 -0.54 -21.39
C LEU A 388 12.45 -0.45 -21.50
N PHE A 389 13.09 0.28 -20.59
CA PHE A 389 14.55 0.49 -20.58
C PHE A 389 15.13 1.01 -21.91
N GLY A 390 14.35 1.84 -22.63
CA GLY A 390 14.75 2.41 -23.92
C GLY A 390 14.45 1.51 -25.13
N GLU A 391 14.04 0.28 -24.94
CA GLU A 391 13.67 -0.67 -25.99
C GLU A 391 12.15 -0.68 -26.22
N SER A 392 11.73 -0.83 -27.48
CA SER A 392 10.32 -1.03 -27.84
C SER A 392 9.98 -2.52 -27.70
N ILE A 393 9.01 -2.83 -26.85
CA ILE A 393 8.55 -4.19 -26.59
C ILE A 393 7.12 -4.32 -27.11
N GLU A 394 6.90 -5.35 -27.95
CA GLU A 394 5.56 -5.71 -28.43
C GLU A 394 4.74 -6.31 -27.28
N ALA A 395 3.51 -5.83 -27.10
CA ALA A 395 2.59 -6.33 -26.08
C ALA A 395 1.50 -7.18 -26.77
N VAL A 396 1.64 -8.49 -26.69
CA VAL A 396 0.77 -9.45 -27.42
C VAL A 396 -0.25 -10.17 -26.55
N SER A 397 -0.09 -10.10 -25.23
CA SER A 397 -1.04 -10.76 -24.31
C SER A 397 -1.14 -10.03 -22.97
N TYR A 398 -2.34 -9.71 -22.60
CA TYR A 398 -2.67 -9.24 -21.25
C TYR A 398 -4.11 -9.63 -20.90
N THR A 399 -4.37 -9.79 -19.62
CA THR A 399 -5.71 -10.10 -19.12
C THR A 399 -5.95 -9.21 -17.89
N HIS A 400 -7.18 -8.71 -17.77
CA HIS A 400 -7.58 -7.88 -16.65
C HIS A 400 -8.55 -8.66 -15.75
N LEU A 401 -8.22 -8.79 -14.49
CA LEU A 401 -9.14 -9.22 -13.45
C LEU A 401 -9.56 -7.97 -12.68
N ARG A 402 -10.85 -7.62 -12.71
CA ARG A 402 -11.34 -6.49 -11.91
C ARG A 402 -11.21 -6.84 -10.43
N ALA A 403 -10.25 -6.24 -9.77
CA ALA A 403 -10.28 -6.12 -8.32
C ALA A 403 -11.29 -5.03 -7.95
N HIS A 404 -12.05 -5.22 -6.89
CA HIS A 404 -12.68 -4.09 -6.23
C HIS A 404 -11.54 -3.30 -5.59
N GLU A 405 -11.43 -2.05 -6.00
CA GLU A 405 -10.46 -1.12 -5.45
C GLU A 405 -11.03 -0.56 -4.15
N THR A 406 -10.21 -0.48 -3.19
CA THR A 406 -10.47 0.21 -1.94
C THR A 406 -9.94 1.60 -2.03
#